data_c314902f19284eba2ff39a836391904a
#
_entry.id   c314902f19284eba2ff39a836391904a
#
_cell.length_a   1.000
_cell.length_b   1.000
_cell.length_c   1.000
_cell.angle_alpha   90.00
_cell.angle_beta   90.00
_cell.angle_gamma   90.00
#
_symmetry.space_group_name_H-M   'P 1'
#
loop_
_entity.id
_entity.type
_entity.pdbx_description
1 polymer ?
#
loop_
_entity_poly.entity_id
_entity_poly.type
_entity_poly.pdbx_seq_one_letter_code
_entity_poly.pdbx_strand_id
1 'polypeptide(L)'
;MIGNEKLASISYAVGAISLGAIGVGMCLTLCWVASKFLGLKIGEGQRTFVVTTGIHNYGFFIIALVAILYPNDENDFMGLVLTHNVGCDLVFWSLGVALLSPSVKFSPAILLKGPVLSVFVALFFIWTGLAGKIPDFALSSLKLLGGAAIPLNLFMFGTLIYDLFSRESFNAKIVGTAVLMRMALLPIAFILLATALPIDPSLKKLIAFQALSPCGVTAAVLAKHFGGYPQIAVQITIATLVVAPFTLPVWMWLGATLTGAF
;
A
#
# COMPACT_ATOMS: atom_id res chain seq x y z
N MET A 1 6.38 4.73 15.45
CA MET A 1 7.60 5.31 14.84
C MET A 1 8.53 5.90 15.89
N ILE A 2 8.03 6.73 16.78
CA ILE A 2 8.83 7.32 17.87
C ILE A 2 9.25 6.20 18.79
N GLY A 3 10.58 5.97 18.95
CA GLY A 3 11.16 4.87 19.69
C GLY A 3 11.78 3.75 18.84
N ASN A 4 11.65 3.79 17.51
CA ASN A 4 12.29 2.84 16.62
C ASN A 4 13.77 3.20 16.42
N GLU A 5 14.68 2.44 17.06
CA GLU A 5 16.12 2.69 17.00
C GLU A 5 16.69 2.53 15.58
N LYS A 6 16.15 1.61 14.75
CA LYS A 6 16.63 1.42 13.39
C LYS A 6 16.34 2.63 12.50
N LEU A 7 15.20 3.31 12.71
CA LEU A 7 14.84 4.52 11.96
C LEU A 7 15.67 5.75 12.37
N ALA A 8 16.44 5.67 13.43
CA ALA A 8 17.45 6.69 13.73
C ALA A 8 18.55 6.75 12.65
N SER A 9 18.79 5.67 11.93
CA SER A 9 19.66 5.65 10.76
C SER A 9 18.93 6.23 9.54
N ILE A 10 19.43 7.33 9.00
CA ILE A 10 18.88 7.97 7.80
C ILE A 10 18.92 7.02 6.60
N SER A 11 20.02 6.27 6.44
CA SER A 11 20.17 5.31 5.35
C SER A 11 19.14 4.19 5.42
N TYR A 12 18.77 3.75 6.62
CA TYR A 12 17.75 2.73 6.82
C TYR A 12 16.34 3.26 6.49
N ALA A 13 16.01 4.47 6.93
CA ALA A 13 14.75 5.12 6.61
C ALA A 13 14.61 5.38 5.09
N VAL A 14 15.66 5.88 4.44
CA VAL A 14 15.70 6.06 2.98
C VAL A 14 15.57 4.72 2.26
N GLY A 15 16.21 3.67 2.76
CA GLY A 15 16.07 2.31 2.25
C GLY A 15 14.61 1.83 2.28
N ALA A 16 13.92 1.99 3.40
CA ALA A 16 12.50 1.64 3.53
C ALA A 16 11.61 2.43 2.55
N ILE A 17 11.80 3.75 2.44
CA ILE A 17 11.09 4.61 1.49
C ILE A 17 11.33 4.14 0.06
N SER A 18 12.59 3.86 -0.31
CA SER A 18 12.97 3.40 -1.65
C SER A 18 12.31 2.07 -2.00
N LEU A 19 12.25 1.13 -1.05
CA LEU A 19 11.59 -0.16 -1.25
C LEU A 19 10.08 0.01 -1.48
N GLY A 20 9.43 0.95 -0.82
CA GLY A 20 8.03 1.30 -1.09
C GLY A 20 7.81 1.79 -2.51
N ALA A 21 8.66 2.71 -2.97
CA ALA A 21 8.60 3.24 -4.32
C ALA A 21 8.88 2.16 -5.38
N ILE A 22 9.91 1.34 -5.18
CA ILE A 22 10.28 0.23 -6.06
C ILE A 22 9.15 -0.81 -6.12
N GLY A 23 8.58 -1.20 -4.97
CA GLY A 23 7.51 -2.18 -4.88
C GLY A 23 6.26 -1.76 -5.67
N VAL A 24 5.77 -0.53 -5.48
CA VAL A 24 4.61 -0.02 -6.23
C VAL A 24 4.97 0.15 -7.71
N GLY A 25 6.15 0.68 -8.04
CA GLY A 25 6.62 0.82 -9.42
C GLY A 25 6.70 -0.51 -10.15
N MET A 26 7.22 -1.55 -9.50
CA MET A 26 7.25 -2.93 -10.01
C MET A 26 5.83 -3.44 -10.29
N CYS A 27 4.91 -3.28 -9.34
CA CYS A 27 3.53 -3.71 -9.50
C CYS A 27 2.83 -3.01 -10.67
N LEU A 28 2.98 -1.68 -10.79
CA LEU A 28 2.40 -0.92 -11.91
C LEU A 28 2.96 -1.40 -13.26
N THR A 29 4.27 -1.65 -13.34
CA THR A 29 4.93 -2.14 -14.55
C THR A 29 4.43 -3.52 -14.94
N LEU A 30 4.38 -4.48 -14.00
CA LEU A 30 3.88 -5.82 -14.26
C LEU A 30 2.39 -5.82 -14.67
N CYS A 31 1.57 -4.99 -14.03
CA CYS A 31 0.16 -4.83 -14.40
C CYS A 31 -0.01 -4.16 -15.77
N TRP A 32 0.88 -3.21 -16.12
CA TRP A 32 0.89 -2.60 -17.46
C TRP A 32 1.20 -3.65 -18.54
N VAL A 33 2.20 -4.50 -18.31
CA VAL A 33 2.52 -5.60 -19.22
C VAL A 33 1.35 -6.57 -19.33
N ALA A 34 0.79 -7.01 -18.20
CA ALA A 34 -0.36 -7.91 -18.17
C ALA A 34 -1.58 -7.34 -18.92
N SER A 35 -1.83 -6.03 -18.82
CA SER A 35 -2.95 -5.37 -19.51
C SER A 35 -2.85 -5.49 -21.03
N LYS A 36 -1.65 -5.55 -21.60
CA LYS A 36 -1.44 -5.75 -23.04
C LYS A 36 -1.82 -7.16 -23.47
N PHE A 37 -1.49 -8.17 -22.67
CA PHE A 37 -1.92 -9.56 -22.95
C PHE A 37 -3.43 -9.75 -22.82
N LEU A 38 -4.11 -8.93 -22.02
CA LEU A 38 -5.57 -8.88 -21.96
C LEU A 38 -6.20 -8.22 -23.18
N GLY A 39 -5.40 -7.54 -24.03
CA GLY A 39 -5.90 -6.74 -25.13
C GLY A 39 -6.63 -5.47 -24.68
N LEU A 40 -6.41 -5.02 -23.44
CA LEU A 40 -7.01 -3.79 -22.94
C LEU A 40 -6.38 -2.57 -23.61
N LYS A 41 -7.22 -1.63 -24.04
CA LYS A 41 -6.78 -0.39 -24.66
C LYS A 41 -6.91 0.81 -23.72
N ILE A 42 -6.14 1.84 -24.02
CA ILE A 42 -6.31 3.16 -23.41
C ILE A 42 -7.71 3.67 -23.76
N GLY A 43 -8.48 4.08 -22.73
CA GLY A 43 -9.90 4.47 -22.93
C GLY A 43 -10.90 3.33 -22.75
N GLU A 44 -10.45 2.07 -22.62
CA GLU A 44 -11.30 0.89 -22.38
C GLU A 44 -11.02 0.25 -20.99
N GLY A 45 -10.54 1.02 -20.03
CA GLY A 45 -10.28 0.56 -18.66
C GLY A 45 -8.85 0.09 -18.39
N GLN A 46 -7.94 0.07 -19.38
CA GLN A 46 -6.55 -0.37 -19.18
C GLN A 46 -5.86 0.36 -18.02
N ARG A 47 -5.92 1.70 -18.02
CA ARG A 47 -5.26 2.51 -16.99
C ARG A 47 -5.84 2.26 -15.60
N THR A 48 -7.16 2.12 -15.52
CA THR A 48 -7.84 1.77 -14.26
C THR A 48 -7.44 0.39 -13.78
N PHE A 49 -7.40 -0.61 -14.66
CA PHE A 49 -6.90 -1.95 -14.34
C PHE A 49 -5.48 -1.89 -13.76
N VAL A 50 -4.56 -1.19 -14.44
CA VAL A 50 -3.15 -1.10 -14.04
C VAL A 50 -3.01 -0.44 -12.67
N VAL A 51 -3.66 0.71 -12.48
CA VAL A 51 -3.56 1.47 -11.23
C VAL A 51 -4.23 0.71 -10.08
N THR A 52 -5.42 0.17 -10.29
CA THR A 52 -6.15 -0.53 -9.22
C THR A 52 -5.48 -1.84 -8.83
N THR A 53 -5.01 -2.62 -9.80
CA THR A 53 -4.36 -3.91 -9.54
C THR A 53 -2.92 -3.73 -9.02
N GLY A 54 -2.20 -2.75 -9.55
CA GLY A 54 -0.81 -2.49 -9.18
C GLY A 54 -0.66 -1.82 -7.81
N ILE A 55 -1.63 -1.01 -7.40
CA ILE A 55 -1.57 -0.34 -6.10
C ILE A 55 -2.23 -1.20 -5.02
N HIS A 56 -1.40 -1.77 -4.17
CA HIS A 56 -1.85 -2.60 -3.05
C HIS A 56 -2.31 -1.76 -1.84
N ASN A 57 -3.05 -2.40 -0.94
CA ASN A 57 -3.59 -1.75 0.25
C ASN A 57 -2.53 -1.67 1.37
N TYR A 58 -1.40 -0.99 1.08
CA TYR A 58 -0.27 -0.84 1.99
C TYR A 58 -0.61 -0.01 3.24
N GLY A 59 -1.55 0.93 3.10
CA GLY A 59 -1.91 1.85 4.20
C GLY A 59 -2.82 1.18 5.23
N PHE A 60 -3.96 0.65 4.81
CA PHE A 60 -4.98 0.23 5.76
C PHE A 60 -4.93 -1.26 6.07
N PHE A 61 -4.81 -2.10 5.05
CA PHE A 61 -4.79 -3.54 5.26
C PHE A 61 -3.51 -3.99 5.96
N ILE A 62 -2.36 -3.53 5.50
CA ILE A 62 -1.06 -3.90 6.10
C ILE A 62 -0.92 -3.32 7.50
N ILE A 63 -1.31 -2.08 7.75
CA ILE A 63 -1.28 -1.48 9.10
C ILE A 63 -2.15 -2.29 10.08
N ALA A 64 -3.38 -2.63 9.68
CA ALA A 64 -4.26 -3.44 10.52
C ALA A 64 -3.70 -4.84 10.77
N LEU A 65 -3.12 -5.47 9.73
CA LEU A 65 -2.52 -6.80 9.85
C LEU A 65 -1.32 -6.80 10.81
N VAL A 66 -0.45 -5.79 10.71
CA VAL A 66 0.70 -5.63 11.60
C VAL A 66 0.25 -5.40 13.05
N ALA A 67 -0.74 -4.56 13.28
CA ALA A 67 -1.29 -4.32 14.63
C ALA A 67 -1.87 -5.59 15.26
N ILE A 68 -2.46 -6.49 14.46
CA ILE A 68 -3.03 -7.77 14.93
C ILE A 68 -1.91 -8.80 15.18
N LEU A 69 -0.95 -8.93 14.28
CA LEU A 69 0.07 -9.99 14.34
C LEU A 69 1.21 -9.66 15.31
N TYR A 70 1.48 -8.38 15.54
CA TYR A 70 2.59 -7.90 16.38
C TYR A 70 2.12 -6.88 17.43
N PRO A 71 1.20 -7.23 18.33
CA PRO A 71 0.64 -6.28 19.29
C PRO A 71 1.68 -5.76 20.30
N ASN A 72 2.77 -6.52 20.54
CA ASN A 72 3.83 -6.15 21.47
C ASN A 72 5.07 -5.51 20.80
N ASP A 73 5.17 -5.59 19.46
CA ASP A 73 6.28 -5.07 18.66
C ASP A 73 5.82 -3.91 17.76
N GLU A 74 4.70 -3.30 18.13
CA GLU A 74 4.02 -2.26 17.33
C GLU A 74 4.95 -1.11 16.95
N ASN A 75 5.84 -0.70 17.84
CA ASN A 75 6.63 0.52 17.63
C ASN A 75 7.71 0.32 16.56
N ASP A 76 8.34 -0.83 16.48
CA ASP A 76 9.46 -1.04 15.58
C ASP A 76 9.00 -1.40 14.16
N PHE A 77 8.22 -2.46 14.00
CA PHE A 77 7.79 -2.87 12.68
C PHE A 77 6.72 -1.96 12.09
N MET A 78 5.78 -1.48 12.90
CA MET A 78 4.79 -0.49 12.48
C MET A 78 5.46 0.82 12.00
N GLY A 79 6.47 1.30 12.73
CA GLY A 79 7.24 2.48 12.32
C GLY A 79 7.91 2.30 10.95
N LEU A 80 8.46 1.11 10.70
CA LEU A 80 9.07 0.76 9.43
C LEU A 80 8.03 0.71 8.29
N VAL A 81 6.85 0.12 8.52
CA VAL A 81 5.73 0.09 7.56
C VAL A 81 5.28 1.50 7.21
N LEU A 82 5.11 2.38 8.19
CA LEU A 82 4.71 3.77 7.94
C LEU A 82 5.76 4.54 7.14
N THR A 83 7.05 4.30 7.41
CA THR A 83 8.15 4.91 6.66
C THR A 83 8.17 4.42 5.20
N HIS A 84 8.00 3.13 4.98
CA HIS A 84 7.87 2.53 3.65
C HIS A 84 6.69 3.11 2.87
N ASN A 85 5.58 3.35 3.53
CA ASN A 85 4.37 3.88 2.89
C ASN A 85 4.58 5.26 2.26
N VAL A 86 5.55 6.06 2.76
CA VAL A 86 5.94 7.31 2.09
C VAL A 86 6.38 7.05 0.66
N GLY A 87 7.22 6.03 0.44
CA GLY A 87 7.65 5.63 -0.89
C GLY A 87 6.49 5.16 -1.78
N CYS A 88 5.58 4.39 -1.20
CA CYS A 88 4.34 3.97 -1.90
C CYS A 88 3.49 5.19 -2.29
N ASP A 89 3.29 6.14 -1.38
CA ASP A 89 2.52 7.36 -1.62
C ASP A 89 3.16 8.24 -2.69
N LEU A 90 4.48 8.36 -2.72
CA LEU A 90 5.19 9.13 -3.75
C LEU A 90 4.88 8.57 -5.15
N VAL A 91 4.94 7.26 -5.33
CA VAL A 91 4.63 6.62 -6.62
C VAL A 91 3.13 6.64 -6.92
N PHE A 92 2.30 6.40 -5.92
CA PHE A 92 0.85 6.44 -6.04
C PHE A 92 0.35 7.80 -6.55
N TRP A 93 0.77 8.88 -5.89
CA TRP A 93 0.34 10.22 -6.23
C TRP A 93 1.06 10.84 -7.44
N SER A 94 2.18 10.28 -7.88
CA SER A 94 2.86 10.69 -9.11
C SER A 94 2.44 9.82 -10.29
N LEU A 95 3.00 8.61 -10.39
CA LEU A 95 2.75 7.71 -11.52
C LEU A 95 1.31 7.20 -11.57
N GLY A 96 0.71 6.87 -10.42
CA GLY A 96 -0.67 6.40 -10.36
C GLY A 96 -1.65 7.43 -10.90
N VAL A 97 -1.51 8.69 -10.48
CA VAL A 97 -2.33 9.81 -10.97
C VAL A 97 -2.04 10.11 -12.45
N ALA A 98 -0.76 10.16 -12.83
CA ALA A 98 -0.37 10.42 -14.23
C ALA A 98 -0.87 9.35 -15.21
N LEU A 99 -0.93 8.10 -14.77
CA LEU A 99 -1.51 7.00 -15.56
C LEU A 99 -3.01 7.19 -15.78
N LEU A 100 -3.76 7.65 -14.79
CA LEU A 100 -5.20 7.88 -14.92
C LEU A 100 -5.51 9.16 -15.70
N SER A 101 -4.78 10.23 -15.42
CA SER A 101 -4.99 11.55 -16.03
C SER A 101 -3.67 12.15 -16.53
N PRO A 102 -3.32 11.93 -17.80
CA PRO A 102 -2.05 12.45 -18.37
C PRO A 102 -1.95 13.97 -18.39
N SER A 103 -3.06 14.69 -18.26
CA SER A 103 -3.09 16.16 -18.18
C SER A 103 -2.68 16.70 -16.81
N VAL A 104 -2.73 15.87 -15.77
CA VAL A 104 -2.33 16.27 -14.41
C VAL A 104 -0.82 16.19 -14.28
N LYS A 105 -0.20 17.34 -14.06
CA LYS A 105 1.26 17.43 -13.82
C LYS A 105 1.57 17.02 -12.37
N PHE A 106 2.71 16.35 -12.19
CA PHE A 106 3.25 16.11 -10.85
C PHE A 106 3.42 17.43 -10.09
N SER A 107 2.90 17.48 -8.89
CA SER A 107 3.06 18.65 -8.00
C SER A 107 3.85 18.24 -6.75
N PRO A 108 4.94 18.95 -6.41
CA PRO A 108 5.68 18.72 -5.17
C PRO A 108 4.82 18.90 -3.91
N ALA A 109 3.67 19.55 -4.02
CA ALA A 109 2.69 19.69 -2.93
C ALA A 109 2.20 18.34 -2.36
N ILE A 110 2.48 17.23 -3.05
CA ILE A 110 2.24 15.88 -2.53
C ILE A 110 3.00 15.61 -1.23
N LEU A 111 4.20 16.17 -1.07
CA LEU A 111 5.00 16.04 0.14
C LEU A 111 4.36 16.76 1.34
N LEU A 112 3.46 17.71 1.08
CA LEU A 112 2.70 18.44 2.10
C LEU A 112 1.38 17.78 2.47
N LYS A 113 1.04 16.63 1.86
CA LYS A 113 -0.15 15.86 2.24
C LYS A 113 0.02 15.28 3.64
N GLY A 114 -1.07 15.29 4.42
CA GLY A 114 -1.05 14.94 5.83
C GLY A 114 -0.31 13.65 6.18
N PRO A 115 -0.58 12.50 5.51
CA PRO A 115 0.11 11.25 5.80
C PRO A 115 1.63 11.31 5.57
N VAL A 116 2.05 11.88 4.43
CA VAL A 116 3.49 12.01 4.09
C VAL A 116 4.17 12.99 5.05
N LEU A 117 3.56 14.15 5.26
CA LEU A 117 4.09 15.17 6.17
C LEU A 117 4.23 14.64 7.61
N SER A 118 3.25 13.88 8.11
CA SER A 118 3.29 13.32 9.47
C SER A 118 4.46 12.35 9.67
N VAL A 119 4.80 11.56 8.65
CA VAL A 119 5.98 10.67 8.71
C VAL A 119 7.28 11.48 8.73
N PHE A 120 7.42 12.49 7.88
CA PHE A 120 8.60 13.35 7.90
C PHE A 120 8.76 14.09 9.22
N VAL A 121 7.68 14.60 9.81
CA VAL A 121 7.71 15.22 11.14
C VAL A 121 8.16 14.20 12.19
N ALA A 122 7.63 12.98 12.18
CA ALA A 122 8.04 11.94 13.12
C ALA A 122 9.54 11.57 12.96
N LEU A 123 10.03 11.41 11.72
CA LEU A 123 11.45 11.16 11.45
C LEU A 123 12.33 12.32 11.92
N PHE A 124 11.92 13.56 11.71
CA PHE A 124 12.62 14.74 12.22
C PHE A 124 12.78 14.69 13.75
N PHE A 125 11.71 14.37 14.49
CA PHE A 125 11.78 14.22 15.96
C PHE A 125 12.74 13.08 16.39
N ILE A 126 12.77 11.98 15.64
CA ILE A 126 13.68 10.85 15.90
C ILE A 126 15.14 11.31 15.66
N TRP A 127 15.45 11.87 14.51
CA TRP A 127 16.82 12.25 14.12
C TRP A 127 17.41 13.38 14.96
N THR A 128 16.57 14.28 15.47
CA THR A 128 17.01 15.38 16.35
C THR A 128 17.06 15.01 17.82
N GLY A 129 16.63 13.79 18.20
CA GLY A 129 16.55 13.37 19.60
C GLY A 129 15.42 14.04 20.39
N LEU A 130 14.54 14.80 19.72
CA LEU A 130 13.42 15.51 20.36
C LEU A 130 12.25 14.58 20.69
N ALA A 131 12.26 13.35 20.21
CA ALA A 131 11.20 12.37 20.44
C ALA A 131 10.91 12.15 21.94
N GLY A 132 11.96 12.07 22.77
CA GLY A 132 11.84 11.91 24.23
C GLY A 132 11.37 13.17 24.98
N LYS A 133 11.23 14.31 24.29
CA LYS A 133 10.74 15.57 24.88
C LYS A 133 9.26 15.82 24.63
N ILE A 134 8.58 14.93 23.89
CA ILE A 134 7.15 15.06 23.60
C ILE A 134 6.37 14.76 24.88
N PRO A 135 5.50 15.67 25.35
CA PRO A 135 4.71 15.44 26.55
C PRO A 135 3.79 14.24 26.43
N ASP A 136 3.60 13.48 27.51
CA ASP A 136 2.78 12.26 27.53
C ASP A 136 1.35 12.50 27.09
N PHE A 137 0.76 13.65 27.44
CA PHE A 137 -0.59 13.97 27.01
C PHE A 137 -0.71 14.11 25.48
N ALA A 138 0.33 14.65 24.83
CA ALA A 138 0.35 14.80 23.38
C ALA A 138 0.52 13.43 22.70
N LEU A 139 1.41 12.57 23.21
CA LEU A 139 1.57 11.20 22.73
C LEU A 139 0.28 10.39 22.89
N SER A 140 -0.38 10.50 24.04
CA SER A 140 -1.65 9.82 24.31
C SER A 140 -2.77 10.31 23.37
N SER A 141 -2.85 11.61 23.13
CA SER A 141 -3.80 12.20 22.18
C SER A 141 -3.56 11.71 20.75
N LEU A 142 -2.30 11.67 20.30
CA LEU A 142 -1.93 11.15 18.98
C LEU A 142 -2.25 9.66 18.85
N LYS A 143 -2.02 8.85 19.90
CA LYS A 143 -2.40 7.42 19.91
C LYS A 143 -3.91 7.24 19.79
N LEU A 144 -4.70 8.04 20.51
CA LEU A 144 -6.17 7.98 20.45
C LEU A 144 -6.68 8.32 19.04
N LEU A 145 -6.18 9.39 18.44
CA LEU A 145 -6.52 9.79 17.07
C LEU A 145 -6.09 8.74 16.05
N GLY A 146 -4.88 8.20 16.20
CA GLY A 146 -4.37 7.12 15.34
C GLY A 146 -5.22 5.85 15.43
N GLY A 147 -5.68 5.48 16.63
CA GLY A 147 -6.56 4.33 16.84
C GLY A 147 -7.92 4.46 16.14
N ALA A 148 -8.42 5.68 15.99
CA ALA A 148 -9.67 5.93 15.26
C ALA A 148 -9.52 5.83 13.73
N ALA A 149 -8.31 5.93 13.19
CA ALA A 149 -8.07 5.99 11.75
C ALA A 149 -8.54 4.73 11.00
N ILE A 150 -8.27 3.53 11.53
CA ILE A 150 -8.67 2.25 10.90
C ILE A 150 -10.18 2.10 10.85
N PRO A 151 -10.94 2.22 11.97
CA PRO A 151 -12.40 2.13 11.94
C PRO A 151 -13.06 3.16 11.00
N LEU A 152 -12.60 4.41 11.03
CA LEU A 152 -13.11 5.47 10.14
C LEU A 152 -12.87 5.16 8.67
N ASN A 153 -11.70 4.60 8.34
CA ASN A 153 -11.41 4.21 6.98
C ASN A 153 -12.24 3.01 6.51
N LEU A 154 -12.48 2.01 7.35
CA LEU A 154 -13.37 0.90 7.03
C LEU A 154 -14.80 1.38 6.79
N PHE A 155 -15.28 2.33 7.60
CA PHE A 155 -16.59 2.97 7.40
C PHE A 155 -16.66 3.71 6.06
N MET A 156 -15.66 4.55 5.77
CA MET A 156 -15.58 5.29 4.50
C MET A 156 -15.51 4.34 3.30
N PHE A 157 -14.81 3.20 3.45
CA PHE A 157 -14.77 2.19 2.41
C PHE A 157 -16.12 1.50 2.18
N GLY A 158 -16.83 1.17 3.27
CA GLY A 158 -18.19 0.63 3.18
C GLY A 158 -19.14 1.55 2.42
N THR A 159 -19.09 2.85 2.68
CA THR A 159 -19.92 3.84 1.94
C THR A 159 -19.53 3.92 0.46
N LEU A 160 -18.23 3.86 0.14
CA LEU A 160 -17.75 3.88 -1.24
C LEU A 160 -18.23 2.62 -2.01
N ILE A 161 -18.18 1.45 -1.38
CA ILE A 161 -18.73 0.21 -1.96
C ILE A 161 -20.21 0.40 -2.25
N TYR A 162 -20.99 0.86 -1.29
CA TYR A 162 -22.43 1.06 -1.44
C TYR A 162 -22.76 1.98 -2.61
N ASP A 163 -22.05 3.10 -2.73
CA ASP A 163 -22.27 4.09 -3.78
C ASP A 163 -21.95 3.58 -5.20
N LEU A 164 -20.95 2.71 -5.33
CA LEU A 164 -20.39 2.33 -6.62
C LEU A 164 -20.75 0.91 -7.08
N PHE A 165 -21.25 0.05 -6.16
CA PHE A 165 -21.48 -1.37 -6.47
C PHE A 165 -22.73 -1.65 -7.32
N SER A 166 -23.67 -0.74 -7.46
CA SER A 166 -25.06 -1.11 -7.71
C SER A 166 -25.52 -1.16 -9.16
N ARG A 167 -24.75 -0.85 -10.21
CA ARG A 167 -25.42 -0.54 -11.48
C ARG A 167 -24.78 -0.96 -12.82
N GLU A 168 -23.62 -1.61 -12.84
CA GLU A 168 -22.99 -1.98 -14.13
C GLU A 168 -22.66 -3.46 -14.24
N SER A 169 -22.57 -3.95 -15.50
CA SER A 169 -22.22 -5.32 -15.81
C SER A 169 -20.83 -5.70 -15.26
N PHE A 170 -20.75 -6.83 -14.57
CA PHE A 170 -19.52 -7.38 -14.04
C PHE A 170 -18.60 -7.85 -15.18
N ASN A 171 -17.40 -7.29 -15.28
CA ASN A 171 -16.41 -7.72 -16.27
C ASN A 171 -15.52 -8.83 -15.69
N ALA A 172 -15.99 -10.08 -15.80
CA ALA A 172 -15.31 -11.25 -15.26
C ALA A 172 -13.86 -11.41 -15.76
N LYS A 173 -13.57 -11.05 -17.01
CA LYS A 173 -12.22 -11.15 -17.59
C LYS A 173 -11.26 -10.18 -16.92
N ILE A 174 -11.64 -8.91 -16.79
CA ILE A 174 -10.80 -7.89 -16.17
C ILE A 174 -10.61 -8.20 -14.68
N VAL A 175 -11.69 -8.49 -13.98
CA VAL A 175 -11.66 -8.74 -12.53
C VAL A 175 -10.92 -10.04 -12.22
N GLY A 176 -11.18 -11.14 -12.95
CA GLY A 176 -10.47 -12.41 -12.75
C GLY A 176 -8.97 -12.30 -12.98
N THR A 177 -8.55 -11.55 -14.02
CA THR A 177 -7.12 -11.30 -14.25
C THR A 177 -6.52 -10.41 -13.16
N ALA A 178 -7.24 -9.41 -12.68
CA ALA A 178 -6.77 -8.58 -11.57
C ALA A 178 -6.57 -9.41 -10.28
N VAL A 179 -7.50 -10.33 -9.98
CA VAL A 179 -7.37 -11.27 -8.86
C VAL A 179 -6.15 -12.18 -9.04
N LEU A 180 -5.96 -12.78 -10.22
CA LEU A 180 -4.79 -13.60 -10.50
C LEU A 180 -3.48 -12.80 -10.35
N MET A 181 -3.43 -11.61 -10.92
CA MET A 181 -2.27 -10.72 -10.78
C MET A 181 -2.01 -10.39 -9.31
N ARG A 182 -3.01 -9.85 -8.59
CA ARG A 182 -2.82 -9.30 -7.24
C ARG A 182 -2.68 -10.38 -6.17
N MET A 183 -3.39 -11.50 -6.29
CA MET A 183 -3.43 -12.55 -5.27
C MET A 183 -2.48 -13.73 -5.55
N ALA A 184 -1.83 -13.78 -6.74
CA ALA A 184 -0.86 -14.80 -7.08
C ALA A 184 0.46 -14.23 -7.63
N LEU A 185 0.46 -13.56 -8.78
CA LEU A 185 1.69 -13.21 -9.48
C LEU A 185 2.48 -12.09 -8.78
N LEU A 186 1.83 -11.04 -8.30
CA LEU A 186 2.51 -9.96 -7.57
C LEU A 186 3.05 -10.41 -6.20
N PRO A 187 2.36 -11.24 -5.41
CA PRO A 187 2.94 -11.88 -4.23
C PRO A 187 4.23 -12.65 -4.52
N ILE A 188 4.26 -13.44 -5.58
CA ILE A 188 5.48 -14.13 -6.02
C ILE A 188 6.60 -13.13 -6.30
N ALA A 189 6.31 -12.03 -7.02
CA ALA A 189 7.29 -11.00 -7.32
C ALA A 189 7.84 -10.32 -6.05
N PHE A 190 7.01 -10.04 -5.04
CA PHE A 190 7.46 -9.51 -3.76
C PHE A 190 8.34 -10.49 -2.99
N ILE A 191 7.95 -11.77 -2.92
CA ILE A 191 8.75 -12.79 -2.24
C ILE A 191 10.10 -12.99 -2.95
N LEU A 192 10.12 -13.05 -4.28
CA LEU A 192 11.36 -13.12 -5.06
C LEU A 192 12.24 -11.89 -4.83
N LEU A 193 11.65 -10.69 -4.77
CA LEU A 193 12.38 -9.47 -4.44
C LEU A 193 12.99 -9.54 -3.03
N ALA A 194 12.22 -10.00 -2.04
CA ALA A 194 12.69 -10.13 -0.66
C ALA A 194 13.81 -11.16 -0.52
N THR A 195 13.76 -12.26 -1.28
CA THR A 195 14.82 -13.29 -1.26
C THR A 195 16.09 -12.84 -1.97
N ALA A 196 15.95 -12.15 -3.11
CA ALA A 196 17.07 -11.76 -3.95
C ALA A 196 17.89 -10.60 -3.38
N LEU A 197 17.29 -9.72 -2.59
CA LEU A 197 17.99 -8.56 -2.07
C LEU A 197 18.84 -8.90 -0.82
N PRO A 198 20.13 -8.52 -0.80
CA PRO A 198 21.01 -8.68 0.36
C PRO A 198 20.81 -7.53 1.37
N ILE A 199 19.62 -7.46 2.00
CA ILE A 199 19.21 -6.39 2.91
C ILE A 199 18.87 -6.93 4.31
N ASP A 200 18.71 -6.02 5.27
CA ASP A 200 18.33 -6.33 6.65
C ASP A 200 17.06 -7.22 6.71
N PRO A 201 17.00 -8.20 7.63
CA PRO A 201 15.83 -9.08 7.77
C PRO A 201 14.50 -8.36 7.98
N SER A 202 14.49 -7.22 8.70
CA SER A 202 13.27 -6.44 8.90
C SER A 202 12.77 -5.78 7.61
N LEU A 203 13.70 -5.40 6.70
CA LEU A 203 13.34 -4.91 5.37
C LEU A 203 12.83 -6.03 4.47
N LYS A 204 13.40 -7.24 4.57
CA LYS A 204 12.86 -8.44 3.87
C LYS A 204 11.45 -8.76 4.36
N LYS A 205 11.24 -8.74 5.68
CA LYS A 205 9.93 -8.90 6.30
C LYS A 205 8.94 -7.87 5.77
N LEU A 206 9.34 -6.60 5.70
CA LEU A 206 8.54 -5.51 5.16
C LEU A 206 8.07 -5.78 3.73
N ILE A 207 8.98 -6.21 2.84
CA ILE A 207 8.66 -6.55 1.45
C ILE A 207 7.71 -7.76 1.39
N ALA A 208 7.98 -8.81 2.18
CA ALA A 208 7.13 -10.00 2.22
C ALA A 208 5.70 -9.68 2.70
N PHE A 209 5.54 -8.74 3.64
CA PHE A 209 4.23 -8.27 4.07
C PHE A 209 3.41 -7.62 2.94
N GLN A 210 4.05 -6.98 1.95
CA GLN A 210 3.35 -6.40 0.82
C GLN A 210 2.70 -7.48 -0.10
N ALA A 211 3.25 -8.70 -0.08
CA ALA A 211 2.67 -9.84 -0.78
C ALA A 211 1.27 -10.22 -0.25
N LEU A 212 0.98 -9.94 1.02
CA LEU A 212 -0.28 -10.29 1.69
C LEU A 212 -1.44 -9.37 1.30
N SER A 213 -1.15 -8.22 0.69
CA SER A 213 -2.11 -7.13 0.55
C SER A 213 -3.01 -7.27 -0.68
N PRO A 214 -4.34 -7.13 -0.55
CA PRO A 214 -5.26 -6.96 -1.69
C PRO A 214 -5.06 -5.60 -2.38
N CYS A 215 -5.88 -5.31 -3.39
CA CYS A 215 -5.89 -4.01 -4.05
C CYS A 215 -6.27 -2.87 -3.10
N GLY A 216 -5.64 -1.71 -3.29
CA GLY A 216 -5.90 -0.52 -2.49
C GLY A 216 -7.26 0.09 -2.78
N VAL A 217 -8.01 0.39 -1.73
CA VAL A 217 -9.31 1.06 -1.80
C VAL A 217 -9.22 2.44 -2.43
N THR A 218 -8.15 3.15 -2.14
CA THR A 218 -7.86 4.50 -2.65
C THR A 218 -7.76 4.57 -4.17
N ALA A 219 -7.47 3.45 -4.85
CA ALA A 219 -7.44 3.40 -6.31
C ALA A 219 -8.81 3.67 -6.96
N ALA A 220 -9.90 3.24 -6.31
CA ALA A 220 -11.26 3.53 -6.78
C ALA A 220 -11.61 5.02 -6.64
N VAL A 221 -11.16 5.65 -5.56
CA VAL A 221 -11.29 7.10 -5.34
C VAL A 221 -10.51 7.87 -6.41
N LEU A 222 -9.27 7.43 -6.70
CA LEU A 222 -8.46 8.02 -7.77
C LEU A 222 -9.16 7.91 -9.14
N ALA A 223 -9.66 6.72 -9.47
CA ALA A 223 -10.36 6.52 -10.75
C ALA A 223 -11.56 7.46 -10.89
N LYS A 224 -12.29 7.72 -9.80
CA LYS A 224 -13.42 8.67 -9.78
C LYS A 224 -12.98 10.12 -10.01
N HIS A 225 -11.85 10.54 -9.40
CA HIS A 225 -11.42 11.95 -9.43
C HIS A 225 -10.54 12.29 -10.64
N PHE A 226 -9.82 11.32 -11.20
CA PHE A 226 -8.82 11.54 -12.24
C PHE A 226 -9.17 10.93 -13.60
N GLY A 227 -10.43 10.56 -13.83
CA GLY A 227 -10.93 10.18 -15.15
C GLY A 227 -10.74 8.70 -15.52
N GLY A 228 -10.71 7.81 -14.53
CA GLY A 228 -10.76 6.35 -14.73
C GLY A 228 -12.18 5.80 -14.80
N TYR A 229 -12.28 4.47 -14.65
CA TYR A 229 -13.53 3.71 -14.55
C TYR A 229 -13.76 3.25 -13.10
N PRO A 230 -14.43 4.05 -12.24
CA PRO A 230 -14.55 3.74 -10.81
C PRO A 230 -15.22 2.40 -10.54
N GLN A 231 -16.18 1.99 -11.34
CA GLN A 231 -16.90 0.72 -11.22
C GLN A 231 -15.96 -0.47 -11.40
N ILE A 232 -15.07 -0.43 -12.40
CA ILE A 232 -14.04 -1.46 -12.61
C ILE A 232 -13.09 -1.51 -11.41
N ALA A 233 -12.67 -0.35 -10.90
CA ALA A 233 -11.79 -0.27 -9.75
C ALA A 233 -12.44 -0.88 -8.49
N VAL A 234 -13.72 -0.59 -8.23
CA VAL A 234 -14.45 -1.16 -7.09
C VAL A 234 -14.62 -2.67 -7.23
N GLN A 235 -15.00 -3.17 -8.41
CA GLN A 235 -15.14 -4.61 -8.66
C GLN A 235 -13.82 -5.36 -8.41
N ILE A 236 -12.69 -4.84 -8.89
CA ILE A 236 -11.36 -5.40 -8.65
C ILE A 236 -11.03 -5.38 -7.15
N THR A 237 -11.25 -4.26 -6.48
CA THR A 237 -10.93 -4.11 -5.06
C THR A 237 -11.74 -5.08 -4.20
N ILE A 238 -13.06 -5.18 -4.43
CA ILE A 238 -13.92 -6.12 -3.70
C ILE A 238 -13.50 -7.56 -3.96
N ALA A 239 -13.29 -7.93 -5.23
CA ALA A 239 -12.91 -9.30 -5.57
C ALA A 239 -11.60 -9.72 -4.90
N THR A 240 -10.58 -8.84 -4.90
CA THR A 240 -9.31 -9.13 -4.23
C THR A 240 -9.44 -9.16 -2.71
N LEU A 241 -10.29 -8.32 -2.10
CA LEU A 241 -10.58 -8.37 -0.67
C LEU A 241 -11.27 -9.66 -0.24
N VAL A 242 -12.21 -10.17 -1.05
CA VAL A 242 -12.88 -11.45 -0.77
C VAL A 242 -11.92 -12.63 -0.88
N VAL A 243 -10.97 -12.59 -1.81
CA VAL A 243 -9.98 -13.66 -2.01
C VAL A 243 -8.83 -13.59 -0.99
N ALA A 244 -8.49 -12.40 -0.50
CA ALA A 244 -7.35 -12.18 0.39
C ALA A 244 -7.33 -13.10 1.63
N PRO A 245 -8.43 -13.34 2.39
CA PRO A 245 -8.42 -14.24 3.55
C PRO A 245 -7.97 -15.67 3.22
N PHE A 246 -8.23 -16.15 2.01
CA PHE A 246 -7.86 -17.49 1.57
C PHE A 246 -6.41 -17.59 1.10
N THR A 247 -5.88 -16.53 0.52
CA THR A 247 -4.50 -16.50 0.02
C THR A 247 -3.49 -16.04 1.09
N LEU A 248 -3.92 -15.26 2.07
CA LEU A 248 -3.08 -14.71 3.12
C LEU A 248 -2.29 -15.78 3.88
N PRO A 249 -2.89 -16.88 4.38
CA PRO A 249 -2.12 -17.92 5.08
C PRO A 249 -1.04 -18.57 4.19
N VAL A 250 -1.33 -18.74 2.90
CA VAL A 250 -0.38 -19.33 1.93
C VAL A 250 0.83 -18.42 1.77
N TRP A 251 0.60 -17.13 1.55
CA TRP A 251 1.68 -16.16 1.37
C TRP A 251 2.44 -15.87 2.66
N MET A 252 1.79 -15.93 3.82
CA MET A 252 2.47 -15.88 5.12
C MET A 252 3.41 -17.07 5.27
N TRP A 253 2.94 -18.28 5.02
CA TRP A 253 3.75 -19.49 5.11
C TRP A 253 4.95 -19.45 4.14
N LEU A 254 4.73 -19.08 2.87
CA LEU A 254 5.80 -18.94 1.89
C LEU A 254 6.79 -17.83 2.26
N GLY A 255 6.30 -16.69 2.72
CA GLY A 255 7.14 -15.59 3.20
C GLY A 255 8.01 -16.04 4.37
N ALA A 256 7.44 -16.73 5.35
CA ALA A 256 8.18 -17.28 6.50
C ALA A 256 9.30 -18.23 6.06
N THR A 257 8.97 -19.21 5.22
CA THR A 257 9.91 -20.24 4.80
C THR A 257 11.03 -19.73 3.90
N LEU A 258 10.73 -18.82 2.97
CA LEU A 258 11.69 -18.37 1.96
C LEU A 258 12.50 -17.15 2.37
N THR A 259 11.98 -16.29 3.25
CA THR A 259 12.65 -15.04 3.63
C THR A 259 13.04 -14.99 5.11
N GLY A 260 12.56 -15.94 5.93
CA GLY A 260 12.66 -15.87 7.40
C GLY A 260 11.86 -14.70 8.00
N ALA A 261 10.83 -14.23 7.31
CA ALA A 261 10.21 -12.91 7.54
C ALA A 261 9.13 -12.87 8.62
N PHE A 262 8.57 -14.00 9.07
CA PHE A 262 7.44 -14.04 10.00
C PHE A 262 7.77 -14.77 11.29
#